data_19cdf50518dcb98dbe0f59951c732cfd
#
_entry.id   19cdf50518dcb98dbe0f59951c732cfd
#
_cell.length_a   1.000
_cell.length_b   1.000
_cell.length_c   1.000
_cell.angle_alpha   90.00
_cell.angle_beta   90.00
_cell.angle_gamma   90.00
#
_symmetry.space_group_name_H-M   'P 1'
#
loop_
_entity.id
_entity.type
_entity.pdbx_description
1 polymer ?
#
loop_
_entity_poly.entity_id
_entity_poly.type
_entity_poly.pdbx_seq_one_letter_code
_entity_poly.pdbx_strand_id
1 'polypeptide(L)'
;MSVPVEQKIVTAHFGTVDGAEVAIFRIPNNTNDYIEVSDYGCTIKGIHIHGRDGQMHNVLCGYDTLEEYQTGRLDLGAVTGTLNGHPLPTAHRHWNVEEVGENHLFLSCRLPAESTPAGIACALGARVMWVNLNRIVIDLFATPEQDACISLTSALVLRLQESPSFAGYTLRTFGPE
;
A
#
# COMPACT_ATOMS: atom_id res chain seq x y z
N MET A 1 5.45 3.69 35.86
CA MET A 1 5.86 2.81 34.73
C MET A 1 4.59 2.51 33.93
N SER A 2 4.39 3.17 32.79
CA SER A 2 3.28 2.84 31.90
C SER A 2 3.64 1.52 31.20
N VAL A 3 2.78 0.52 31.36
CA VAL A 3 2.86 -0.73 30.58
C VAL A 3 2.75 -0.34 29.11
N PRO A 4 3.67 -0.77 28.21
CA PRO A 4 3.51 -0.54 26.79
C PRO A 4 2.19 -1.19 26.35
N VAL A 5 1.28 -0.41 25.83
CA VAL A 5 0.09 -0.97 25.17
C VAL A 5 0.59 -1.67 23.93
N GLU A 6 0.49 -3.00 23.91
CA GLU A 6 0.81 -3.83 22.76
C GLU A 6 -0.14 -3.41 21.61
N GLN A 7 0.37 -2.62 20.69
CA GLN A 7 -0.43 -2.13 19.58
C GLN A 7 -0.45 -3.24 18.50
N LYS A 8 -1.63 -3.79 18.26
CA LYS A 8 -1.86 -4.81 17.23
C LYS A 8 -2.46 -4.21 15.98
N ILE A 9 -2.21 -4.83 14.84
CA ILE A 9 -2.89 -4.50 13.59
C ILE A 9 -4.39 -4.71 13.79
N VAL A 10 -5.15 -3.68 13.46
CA VAL A 10 -6.61 -3.68 13.50
C VAL A 10 -7.15 -3.80 12.09
N THR A 11 -8.09 -4.74 11.89
CA THR A 11 -8.75 -4.94 10.61
C THR A 11 -10.13 -4.31 10.64
N ALA A 12 -10.51 -3.61 9.56
CA ALA A 12 -11.83 -3.02 9.37
C ALA A 12 -12.39 -3.42 8.00
N HIS A 13 -13.70 -3.60 7.92
CA HIS A 13 -14.40 -3.83 6.65
C HIS A 13 -14.35 -2.56 5.80
N PHE A 14 -14.02 -2.68 4.51
CA PHE A 14 -13.98 -1.56 3.57
C PHE A 14 -15.06 -1.63 2.48
N GLY A 15 -15.50 -2.81 2.14
CA GLY A 15 -16.54 -3.06 1.14
C GLY A 15 -16.49 -4.47 0.60
N THR A 16 -17.11 -4.68 -0.56
CA THR A 16 -17.18 -5.97 -1.23
C THR A 16 -16.98 -5.79 -2.73
N VAL A 17 -16.14 -6.64 -3.34
CA VAL A 17 -15.89 -6.68 -4.79
C VAL A 17 -16.11 -8.12 -5.26
N ASP A 18 -16.99 -8.32 -6.26
CA ASP A 18 -17.30 -9.63 -6.85
C ASP A 18 -17.67 -10.70 -5.80
N GLY A 19 -18.34 -10.28 -4.71
CA GLY A 19 -18.76 -11.17 -3.62
C GLY A 19 -17.66 -11.47 -2.58
N ALA A 20 -16.43 -10.96 -2.76
CA ALA A 20 -15.35 -11.06 -1.79
C ALA A 20 -15.29 -9.80 -0.90
N GLU A 21 -15.14 -10.00 0.40
CA GLU A 21 -14.94 -8.88 1.33
C GLU A 21 -13.56 -8.26 1.13
N VAL A 22 -13.52 -6.93 1.16
CA VAL A 22 -12.30 -6.13 1.13
C VAL A 22 -12.09 -5.51 2.50
N ALA A 23 -10.88 -5.62 3.00
CA ALA A 23 -10.48 -5.13 4.31
C ALA A 23 -9.45 -4.00 4.26
N ILE A 24 -9.43 -3.20 5.32
CA ILE A 24 -8.35 -2.26 5.63
C ILE A 24 -7.64 -2.74 6.89
N PHE A 25 -6.32 -2.76 6.82
CA PHE A 25 -5.43 -3.10 7.93
C PHE A 25 -4.73 -1.83 8.40
N ARG A 26 -4.86 -1.52 9.69
CA ARG A 26 -4.16 -0.42 10.34
C ARG A 26 -2.91 -0.96 11.02
N ILE A 27 -1.74 -0.64 10.48
CA ILE A 27 -0.43 -1.02 11.00
C ILE A 27 0.06 0.11 11.89
N PRO A 28 0.02 -0.05 13.22
CA PRO A 28 0.41 1.01 14.15
C PRO A 28 1.93 1.09 14.32
N ASN A 29 2.38 2.24 14.82
CA ASN A 29 3.71 2.41 15.43
C ASN A 29 3.57 2.64 16.95
N ASN A 30 4.70 2.88 17.62
CA ASN A 30 4.74 3.09 19.06
C ASN A 30 4.21 4.46 19.53
N THR A 31 3.85 5.36 18.60
CA THR A 31 3.34 6.72 18.88
C THR A 31 1.88 6.91 18.52
N ASN A 32 1.13 5.84 18.27
CA ASN A 32 -0.25 5.83 17.78
C ASN A 32 -0.44 6.37 16.36
N ASP A 33 0.64 6.61 15.61
CA ASP A 33 0.52 6.81 14.19
C ASP A 33 0.27 5.46 13.51
N TYR A 34 -0.34 5.45 12.33
CA TYR A 34 -0.64 4.19 11.64
C TYR A 34 -0.67 4.34 10.12
N ILE A 35 -0.40 3.22 9.43
CA ILE A 35 -0.60 3.08 7.99
C ILE A 35 -1.91 2.33 7.76
N GLU A 36 -2.73 2.77 6.83
CA GLU A 36 -3.88 2.02 6.32
C GLU A 36 -3.52 1.34 5.00
N VAL A 37 -3.63 0.01 4.97
CA VAL A 37 -3.41 -0.82 3.79
C VAL A 37 -4.67 -1.61 3.50
N SER A 38 -5.15 -1.56 2.25
CA SER A 38 -6.24 -2.42 1.78
C SER A 38 -5.69 -3.64 1.07
N ASP A 39 -6.36 -4.77 1.21
CA ASP A 39 -6.11 -5.98 0.41
C ASP A 39 -6.63 -5.88 -1.04
N TYR A 40 -7.36 -4.83 -1.40
CA TYR A 40 -7.69 -4.50 -2.78
C TYR A 40 -6.56 -3.68 -3.41
N GLY A 41 -5.87 -4.26 -4.39
CA GLY A 41 -4.71 -3.65 -5.05
C GLY A 41 -3.46 -3.57 -4.18
N CYS A 42 -3.45 -4.17 -2.99
CA CYS A 42 -2.42 -3.91 -1.97
C CYS A 42 -2.20 -2.40 -1.79
N THR A 43 -3.29 -1.68 -1.59
CA THR A 43 -3.33 -0.21 -1.64
C THR A 43 -2.94 0.40 -0.31
N ILE A 44 -1.93 1.26 -0.29
CA ILE A 44 -1.65 2.14 0.85
C ILE A 44 -2.61 3.32 0.79
N LYS A 45 -3.71 3.21 1.55
CA LYS A 45 -4.80 4.18 1.55
C LYS A 45 -4.46 5.45 2.31
N GLY A 46 -3.68 5.33 3.37
CA GLY A 46 -3.33 6.46 4.21
C GLY A 46 -2.11 6.22 5.09
N ILE A 47 -1.45 7.30 5.44
CA ILE A 47 -0.43 7.36 6.49
C ILE A 47 -0.88 8.45 7.44
N HIS A 48 -1.25 8.03 8.64
CA HIS A 48 -1.81 8.90 9.68
C HIS A 48 -0.75 9.18 10.74
N ILE A 49 -0.39 10.45 10.88
CA ILE A 49 0.64 10.90 11.82
C ILE A 49 0.15 12.08 12.66
N HIS A 50 0.66 12.19 13.87
CA HIS A 50 0.40 13.36 14.70
C HIS A 50 1.19 14.57 14.19
N GLY A 51 0.47 15.65 13.92
CA GLY A 51 1.06 16.95 13.60
C GLY A 51 1.64 17.66 14.83
N ARG A 52 2.29 18.80 14.59
CA ARG A 52 2.79 19.68 15.67
C ARG A 52 1.67 20.28 16.51
N ASP A 53 0.46 20.31 15.98
CA ASP A 53 -0.78 20.73 16.65
C ASP A 53 -1.37 19.64 17.55
N GLY A 54 -0.75 18.46 17.60
CA GLY A 54 -1.23 17.27 18.34
C GLY A 54 -2.42 16.58 17.69
N GLN A 55 -2.85 16.99 16.50
CA GLN A 55 -3.94 16.34 15.77
C GLN A 55 -3.41 15.26 14.83
N MET A 56 -4.24 14.25 14.57
CA MET A 56 -3.94 13.20 13.60
C MET A 56 -4.24 13.71 12.18
N HIS A 57 -3.28 13.58 11.28
CA HIS A 57 -3.40 13.98 9.88
C HIS A 57 -3.07 12.82 8.94
N ASN A 58 -3.92 12.59 7.93
CA ASN A 58 -3.56 11.73 6.82
C ASN A 58 -2.70 12.54 5.83
N VAL A 59 -1.45 12.12 5.65
CA VAL A 59 -0.49 12.80 4.76
C VAL A 59 -0.52 12.31 3.32
N LEU A 60 -1.39 11.32 3.00
CA LEU A 60 -1.58 10.85 1.63
C LEU A 60 -2.91 11.33 1.05
N CYS A 61 -2.90 11.55 -0.27
CA CYS A 61 -4.11 11.61 -1.07
C CYS A 61 -4.56 10.19 -1.39
N GLY A 62 -5.81 9.88 -1.14
CA GLY A 62 -6.46 8.62 -1.46
C GLY A 62 -7.94 8.85 -1.67
N TYR A 63 -8.64 7.83 -2.11
CA TYR A 63 -10.10 7.84 -2.19
C TYR A 63 -10.72 7.45 -0.85
N ASP A 64 -11.94 7.90 -0.60
CA ASP A 64 -12.63 7.61 0.67
C ASP A 64 -13.33 6.27 0.64
N THR A 65 -13.85 5.85 -0.52
CA THR A 65 -14.65 4.64 -0.69
C THR A 65 -13.98 3.61 -1.60
N LEU A 66 -14.35 2.34 -1.45
CA LEU A 66 -13.88 1.26 -2.32
C LEU A 66 -14.36 1.44 -3.77
N GLU A 67 -15.57 1.96 -3.97
CA GLU A 67 -16.12 2.25 -5.30
C GLU A 67 -15.24 3.28 -6.05
N GLU A 68 -14.76 4.29 -5.36
CA GLU A 68 -13.83 5.27 -5.95
C GLU A 68 -12.49 4.65 -6.34
N TYR A 69 -11.99 3.65 -5.58
CA TYR A 69 -10.81 2.87 -5.97
C TYR A 69 -11.06 1.98 -7.19
N GLN A 70 -12.29 1.49 -7.38
CA GLN A 70 -12.66 0.68 -8.54
C GLN A 70 -12.84 1.50 -9.82
N THR A 71 -13.35 2.73 -9.71
CA THR A 71 -13.78 3.57 -10.85
C THR A 71 -12.87 4.79 -11.07
N GLY A 72 -12.01 5.09 -10.13
CA GLY A 72 -11.09 6.22 -10.18
C GLY A 72 -10.09 6.13 -11.33
N ARG A 73 -9.63 7.29 -11.79
CA ARG A 73 -8.68 7.38 -12.90
C ARG A 73 -7.23 7.12 -12.50
N LEU A 74 -6.95 7.15 -11.21
CA LEU A 74 -5.60 7.01 -10.67
C LEU A 74 -5.55 5.83 -9.69
N ASP A 75 -4.54 5.01 -9.81
CA ASP A 75 -4.27 3.89 -8.90
C ASP A 75 -3.52 4.39 -7.65
N LEU A 76 -4.15 5.33 -6.90
CA LEU A 76 -3.55 5.99 -5.74
C LEU A 76 -3.15 4.97 -4.67
N GLY A 77 -1.86 4.87 -4.39
CA GLY A 77 -1.30 3.98 -3.37
C GLY A 77 -1.34 2.49 -3.70
N ALA A 78 -1.99 2.07 -4.80
CA ALA A 78 -2.05 0.67 -5.19
C ALA A 78 -0.71 0.17 -5.76
N VAL A 79 -0.48 -1.13 -5.65
CA VAL A 79 0.66 -1.77 -6.33
C VAL A 79 0.32 -1.92 -7.81
N THR A 80 1.11 -1.27 -8.64
CA THR A 80 1.04 -1.35 -10.10
C THR A 80 2.33 -1.92 -10.65
N GLY A 81 2.35 -2.36 -11.89
CA GLY A 81 3.57 -2.85 -12.49
C GLY A 81 3.44 -3.19 -13.97
N THR A 82 4.58 -3.61 -14.54
CA THR A 82 4.65 -4.09 -15.89
C THR A 82 5.40 -5.42 -15.98
N LEU A 83 5.01 -6.25 -16.93
CA LEU A 83 5.69 -7.49 -17.30
C LEU A 83 6.06 -7.38 -18.79
N ASN A 84 7.36 -7.40 -19.09
CA ASN A 84 7.89 -7.16 -20.45
C ASN A 84 7.35 -5.86 -21.08
N GLY A 85 7.19 -4.80 -20.26
CA GLY A 85 6.66 -3.51 -20.69
C GLY A 85 5.12 -3.43 -20.79
N HIS A 86 4.40 -4.52 -20.56
CA HIS A 86 2.94 -4.54 -20.58
C HIS A 86 2.36 -4.39 -19.16
N PRO A 87 1.32 -3.55 -18.97
CA PRO A 87 0.71 -3.35 -17.63
C PRO A 87 0.19 -4.64 -17.02
N LEU A 88 0.41 -4.81 -15.72
CA LEU A 88 -0.15 -5.89 -14.93
C LEU A 88 -1.47 -5.45 -14.27
N PRO A 89 -2.51 -6.31 -14.23
CA PRO A 89 -3.79 -5.98 -13.62
C PRO A 89 -3.74 -6.17 -12.09
N THR A 90 -2.88 -5.43 -11.40
CA THR A 90 -2.61 -5.61 -9.97
C THR A 90 -3.42 -4.70 -9.07
N ALA A 91 -3.70 -3.47 -9.52
CA ALA A 91 -4.39 -2.43 -8.74
C ALA A 91 -5.88 -2.75 -8.47
N HIS A 92 -6.54 -3.44 -9.40
CA HIS A 92 -7.96 -3.76 -9.32
C HIS A 92 -8.20 -5.25 -9.01
N ARG A 93 -7.39 -5.83 -8.12
CA ARG A 93 -7.50 -7.22 -7.68
C ARG A 93 -7.46 -7.34 -6.18
N HIS A 94 -8.11 -8.37 -5.70
CA HIS A 94 -7.97 -8.81 -4.32
C HIS A 94 -6.60 -9.50 -4.13
N TRP A 95 -5.87 -9.10 -3.11
CA TRP A 95 -4.62 -9.72 -2.69
C TRP A 95 -4.86 -10.57 -1.45
N ASN A 96 -4.24 -11.74 -1.40
CA ASN A 96 -4.34 -12.62 -0.25
C ASN A 96 -3.48 -12.10 0.89
N VAL A 97 -4.03 -12.11 2.09
CA VAL A 97 -3.28 -11.81 3.31
C VAL A 97 -2.53 -13.08 3.73
N GLU A 98 -1.21 -13.03 3.63
CA GLU A 98 -0.34 -14.16 3.97
C GLU A 98 0.12 -14.09 5.43
N GLU A 99 0.40 -12.88 5.93
CA GLU A 99 0.87 -12.68 7.29
C GLU A 99 0.41 -11.33 7.84
N VAL A 100 -0.08 -11.37 9.08
CA VAL A 100 -0.36 -10.19 9.90
C VAL A 100 0.55 -10.26 11.12
N GLY A 101 1.65 -9.48 11.08
CA GLY A 101 2.60 -9.40 12.18
C GLY A 101 2.25 -8.29 13.18
N GLU A 102 3.16 -7.96 14.07
CA GLU A 102 2.97 -6.87 15.04
C GLU A 102 2.99 -5.49 14.36
N ASN A 103 3.94 -5.28 13.44
CA ASN A 103 4.19 -4.00 12.77
C ASN A 103 4.29 -4.12 11.24
N HIS A 104 3.89 -5.25 10.67
CA HIS A 104 3.94 -5.50 9.24
C HIS A 104 2.76 -6.32 8.75
N LEU A 105 2.44 -6.14 7.48
CA LEU A 105 1.46 -6.90 6.72
C LEU A 105 2.14 -7.43 5.47
N PHE A 106 1.97 -8.73 5.18
CA PHE A 106 2.43 -9.35 3.95
C PHE A 106 1.23 -9.84 3.14
N LEU A 107 1.16 -9.37 1.90
CA LEU A 107 0.11 -9.67 0.94
C LEU A 107 0.70 -10.34 -0.31
N SER A 108 -0.05 -11.23 -0.95
CA SER A 108 0.33 -11.86 -2.20
C SER A 108 -0.78 -11.76 -3.26
N CYS A 109 -0.38 -11.77 -4.52
CA CYS A 109 -1.29 -11.85 -5.66
C CYS A 109 -0.70 -12.79 -6.71
N ARG A 110 -1.47 -13.80 -7.13
CA ARG A 110 -1.09 -14.68 -8.24
C ARG A 110 -1.81 -14.26 -9.50
N LEU A 111 -1.04 -13.98 -10.54
CA LEU A 111 -1.53 -13.68 -11.88
C LEU A 111 -1.31 -14.90 -12.77
N PRO A 112 -2.36 -15.64 -13.15
CA PRO A 112 -2.23 -16.73 -14.10
C PRO A 112 -1.89 -16.18 -15.50
N ALA A 113 -1.29 -17.01 -16.35
CA ALA A 113 -0.78 -16.59 -17.67
C ALA A 113 -1.84 -15.90 -18.54
N GLU A 114 -3.06 -16.39 -18.50
CA GLU A 114 -4.20 -15.83 -19.25
C GLU A 114 -4.62 -14.43 -18.80
N SER A 115 -4.24 -14.03 -17.58
CA SER A 115 -4.55 -12.70 -17.04
C SER A 115 -3.45 -11.68 -17.28
N THR A 116 -2.31 -12.09 -17.83
CA THR A 116 -1.19 -11.22 -18.15
C THR A 116 -1.07 -11.00 -19.66
N PRO A 117 -0.87 -9.77 -20.13
CA PRO A 117 -0.71 -9.50 -21.58
C PRO A 117 0.46 -10.23 -22.22
N ALA A 118 1.47 -10.58 -21.43
CA ALA A 118 2.64 -11.32 -21.91
C ALA A 118 2.45 -12.85 -21.94
N GLY A 119 1.30 -13.37 -21.47
CA GLY A 119 1.04 -14.80 -21.39
C GLY A 119 1.94 -15.57 -20.41
N ILE A 120 2.53 -14.88 -19.44
CA ILE A 120 3.45 -15.45 -18.45
C ILE A 120 2.82 -15.33 -17.06
N ALA A 121 2.64 -16.45 -16.37
CA ALA A 121 2.16 -16.41 -14.99
C ALA A 121 3.20 -15.80 -14.05
N CYS A 122 2.72 -15.08 -13.04
CA CYS A 122 3.58 -14.38 -12.08
C CYS A 122 3.00 -14.41 -10.67
N ALA A 123 3.82 -14.75 -9.70
CA ALA A 123 3.50 -14.54 -8.29
C ALA A 123 4.07 -13.21 -7.81
N LEU A 124 3.24 -12.40 -7.17
CA LEU A 124 3.60 -11.10 -6.63
C LEU A 124 3.44 -11.10 -5.11
N GLY A 125 4.29 -10.35 -4.44
CA GLY A 125 4.21 -10.14 -2.99
C GLY A 125 4.46 -8.66 -2.65
N ALA A 126 3.85 -8.21 -1.58
CA ALA A 126 4.10 -6.89 -1.02
C ALA A 126 4.15 -6.98 0.51
N ARG A 127 5.19 -6.45 1.10
CA ARG A 127 5.32 -6.31 2.55
C ARG A 127 5.33 -4.84 2.89
N VAL A 128 4.40 -4.43 3.75
CA VAL A 128 4.33 -3.08 4.29
C VAL A 128 4.62 -3.14 5.77
N MET A 129 5.58 -2.37 6.26
CA MET A 129 5.95 -2.38 7.67
C MET A 129 6.32 -0.99 8.19
N TRP A 130 6.05 -0.78 9.48
CA TRP A 130 6.55 0.37 10.22
C TRP A 130 7.75 -0.07 11.07
N VAL A 131 8.96 0.32 10.65
CA VAL A 131 10.21 -0.19 11.25
C VAL A 131 10.57 0.56 12.54
N ASN A 132 10.32 1.87 12.57
CA ASN A 132 10.54 2.74 13.73
C ASN A 132 9.70 4.00 13.61
N LEU A 133 9.86 4.94 14.54
CA LEU A 133 9.06 6.17 14.62
C LEU A 133 8.85 6.92 13.28
N ASN A 134 9.84 6.88 12.39
CA ASN A 134 9.85 7.72 11.18
C ASN A 134 10.13 6.92 9.89
N ARG A 135 10.13 5.59 9.94
CA ARG A 135 10.50 4.78 8.78
C ARG A 135 9.43 3.76 8.44
N ILE A 136 8.87 3.91 7.25
CA ILE A 136 8.00 2.94 6.61
C ILE A 136 8.81 2.25 5.51
N VAL A 137 8.68 0.93 5.42
CA VAL A 137 9.30 0.12 4.38
C VAL A 137 8.21 -0.59 3.59
N ILE A 138 8.31 -0.53 2.28
CA ILE A 138 7.45 -1.21 1.34
C ILE A 138 8.34 -2.06 0.45
N ASP A 139 8.33 -3.37 0.68
CA ASP A 139 9.06 -4.32 -0.14
C ASP A 139 8.11 -4.94 -1.16
N LEU A 140 8.46 -4.88 -2.43
CA LEU A 140 7.71 -5.47 -3.53
C LEU A 140 8.50 -6.64 -4.12
N PHE A 141 7.82 -7.76 -4.33
CA PHE A 141 8.40 -9.00 -4.83
C PHE A 141 7.67 -9.47 -6.07
N ALA A 142 8.40 -10.05 -7.01
CA ALA A 142 7.82 -10.69 -8.18
C ALA A 142 8.62 -11.92 -8.57
N THR A 143 7.90 -13.00 -8.89
CA THR A 143 8.48 -14.25 -9.37
C THR A 143 7.69 -14.69 -10.60
N PRO A 144 8.18 -14.40 -11.82
CA PRO A 144 7.59 -14.92 -13.05
C PRO A 144 7.93 -16.39 -13.22
N GLU A 145 7.05 -17.15 -13.90
CA GLU A 145 7.29 -18.57 -14.20
C GLU A 145 8.27 -18.79 -15.37
N GLN A 146 8.61 -17.74 -16.10
CA GLN A 146 9.57 -17.72 -17.21
C GLN A 146 10.42 -16.47 -17.13
N ASP A 147 11.54 -16.46 -17.85
CA ASP A 147 12.41 -15.27 -17.96
C ASP A 147 11.64 -14.06 -18.46
N ALA A 148 11.58 -13.02 -17.63
CA ALA A 148 10.82 -11.82 -17.92
C ALA A 148 11.40 -10.60 -17.19
N CYS A 149 11.16 -9.42 -17.76
CA CYS A 149 11.44 -8.15 -17.09
C CYS A 149 10.20 -7.68 -16.36
N ILE A 150 10.30 -7.54 -15.04
CA ILE A 150 9.19 -7.05 -14.18
C ILE A 150 9.60 -5.74 -13.53
N SER A 151 8.67 -4.79 -13.51
CA SER A 151 8.75 -3.58 -12.69
C SER A 151 7.51 -3.49 -11.82
N LEU A 152 7.69 -3.25 -10.52
CA LEU A 152 6.60 -3.00 -9.56
C LEU A 152 6.81 -1.66 -8.90
N THR A 153 5.71 -0.95 -8.63
CA THR A 153 5.72 0.34 -7.94
C THR A 153 4.43 0.56 -7.17
N SER A 154 4.47 1.46 -6.18
CA SER A 154 3.29 2.02 -5.53
C SER A 154 3.44 3.53 -5.53
N ALA A 155 2.50 4.23 -6.15
CA ALA A 155 2.54 5.69 -6.28
C ALA A 155 1.86 6.35 -5.08
N LEU A 156 2.65 6.91 -4.17
CA LEU A 156 2.16 7.65 -3.02
C LEU A 156 2.10 9.14 -3.35
N VAL A 157 0.89 9.71 -3.30
CA VAL A 157 0.67 11.14 -3.52
C VAL A 157 0.54 11.83 -2.18
N LEU A 158 1.46 12.74 -1.86
CA LEU A 158 1.46 13.47 -0.60
C LEU A 158 0.39 14.57 -0.60
N ARG A 159 -0.34 14.66 0.49
CA ARG A 159 -1.29 15.74 0.75
C ARG A 159 -0.52 16.93 1.35
N LEU A 160 -0.47 18.02 0.60
CA LEU A 160 0.08 19.27 1.11
C LEU A 160 -1.00 20.03 1.88
N GLN A 161 -0.72 20.36 3.14
CA GLN A 161 -1.63 21.22 3.90
C GLN A 161 -1.53 22.66 3.41
N GLU A 162 -2.69 23.28 3.13
CA GLU A 162 -2.95 24.71 2.98
C GLU A 162 -2.19 25.49 1.90
N SER A 163 -1.28 24.90 1.13
CA SER A 163 -0.59 25.61 0.06
C SER A 163 -0.68 24.87 -1.27
N PRO A 164 -1.12 25.53 -2.34
CA PRO A 164 -1.03 24.94 -3.68
C PRO A 164 0.41 24.90 -4.22
N SER A 165 1.37 25.30 -3.41
CA SER A 165 2.78 25.40 -3.77
C SER A 165 3.62 24.39 -3.00
N PHE A 166 4.55 23.72 -3.69
CA PHE A 166 5.61 22.90 -3.09
C PHE A 166 6.69 23.74 -2.39
N ALA A 167 6.59 25.07 -2.41
CA ALA A 167 7.50 25.96 -1.70
C ALA A 167 7.44 25.68 -0.19
N GLY A 168 8.57 25.32 0.40
CA GLY A 168 8.68 24.97 1.83
C GLY A 168 8.71 23.46 2.10
N TYR A 169 8.52 22.60 1.10
CA TYR A 169 8.73 21.16 1.22
C TYR A 169 10.10 20.77 0.65
N THR A 170 10.77 19.86 1.33
CA THR A 170 12.03 19.27 0.87
C THR A 170 11.85 17.78 0.69
N LEU A 171 11.99 17.30 -0.55
CA LEU A 171 12.09 15.87 -0.85
C LEU A 171 13.57 15.49 -0.88
N ARG A 172 13.96 14.53 -0.04
CA ARG A 172 15.26 13.89 -0.10
C ARG A 172 15.10 12.46 -0.57
N THR A 173 15.74 12.13 -1.69
CA THR A 173 15.82 10.76 -2.20
C THR A 173 17.21 10.21 -1.90
N PHE A 174 17.25 8.97 -1.43
CA PHE A 174 18.48 8.22 -1.23
C PHE A 174 18.47 7.12 -2.28
N GLY A 175 19.40 7.16 -3.24
CA GLY A 175 19.62 6.09 -4.18
C GLY A 175 20.34 4.90 -3.52
N PRO A 176 20.38 3.74 -4.17
CA PRO A 176 21.27 2.66 -3.74
C PRO A 176 22.72 3.16 -3.82
N GLU A 177 23.49 2.89 -2.76
CA GLU A 177 24.95 3.06 -2.74
C GLU A 177 25.60 2.02 -3.65
#